data_db1d9be2f38aa82c9b74f3e877b123dc
#
_entry.id   db1d9be2f38aa82c9b74f3e877b123dc
#
_cell.length_a   1.000
_cell.length_b   1.000
_cell.length_c   1.000
_cell.angle_alpha   90.00
_cell.angle_beta   90.00
_cell.angle_gamma   90.00
#
_symmetry.space_group_name_H-M   'P 1'
#
loop_
_entity.id
_entity.type
_entity.pdbx_description
1 polymer ?
#
loop_
_entity_poly.entity_id
_entity_poly.type
_entity_poly.pdbx_seq_one_letter_code
_entity_poly.pdbx_strand_id
1 'polypeptide(L)'
;MGFDSENELRDAAINRIYEDLSILFKNNDKHSFEEVPHASGITDIVIANVSDRYLIKRMEDLKLETGILHDSILQLYVLLRREKQLKIKTLTKNFGNNYKVILKGIRWLSKHGYLDHNGETIEITNAFRKHVTNTYAFELKLKNWKRALKQAFAAKSYSNLQFVILDDDFVNPAVQNKNLFSK
;
A
#
# COMPACT_ATOMS: atom_id res chain seq x y z
N MET A 1 -9.89 25.40 20.49
CA MET A 1 -8.52 25.95 20.31
C MET A 1 -7.95 25.21 19.12
N GLY A 2 -7.84 25.87 17.99
CA GLY A 2 -7.37 25.26 16.75
C GLY A 2 -5.85 25.07 16.73
N PHE A 3 -5.35 24.34 15.75
CA PHE A 3 -3.93 24.14 15.51
C PHE A 3 -3.38 25.25 14.60
N ASP A 4 -2.16 25.69 14.86
CA ASP A 4 -1.50 26.73 14.05
C ASP A 4 -0.89 26.16 12.76
N SER A 5 -0.59 24.84 12.73
CA SER A 5 0.00 24.17 11.58
C SER A 5 -0.51 22.74 11.36
N GLU A 6 -0.39 22.21 10.13
CA GLU A 6 -0.69 20.79 9.83
C GLU A 6 0.28 19.85 10.58
N ASN A 7 1.49 20.29 10.93
CA ASN A 7 2.43 19.50 11.72
C ASN A 7 1.94 19.31 13.17
N GLU A 8 1.47 20.37 13.80
CA GLU A 8 0.90 20.28 15.17
C GLU A 8 -0.35 19.39 15.18
N LEU A 9 -1.22 19.55 14.19
CA LEU A 9 -2.38 18.66 14.02
C LEU A 9 -1.93 17.20 13.85
N ARG A 10 -0.86 16.93 13.08
CA ARG A 10 -0.32 15.59 12.87
C ARG A 10 0.21 14.96 14.15
N ASP A 11 1.01 15.70 14.91
CA ASP A 11 1.61 15.21 16.16
C ASP A 11 0.51 14.88 17.19
N ALA A 12 -0.52 15.72 17.28
CA ALA A 12 -1.68 15.46 18.12
C ALA A 12 -2.51 14.25 17.61
N ALA A 13 -2.66 14.13 16.27
CA ALA A 13 -3.45 13.08 15.66
C ALA A 13 -2.86 11.69 15.87
N ILE A 14 -1.54 11.52 15.76
CA ILE A 14 -0.89 10.22 15.91
C ILE A 14 -1.26 9.56 17.23
N ASN A 15 -1.17 10.28 18.34
CA ASN A 15 -1.51 9.76 19.65
C ASN A 15 -3.00 9.38 19.75
N ARG A 16 -3.89 10.26 19.28
CA ARG A 16 -5.34 10.04 19.30
C ARG A 16 -5.79 8.89 18.40
N ILE A 17 -5.17 8.72 17.24
CA ILE A 17 -5.46 7.60 16.32
C ILE A 17 -5.28 6.26 17.04
N TYR A 18 -4.20 6.08 17.80
CA TYR A 18 -3.96 4.84 18.53
C TYR A 18 -4.96 4.61 19.67
N GLU A 19 -5.43 5.65 20.33
CA GLU A 19 -6.43 5.58 21.39
C GLU A 19 -7.83 5.32 20.82
N ASP A 20 -8.31 6.20 19.95
CA ASP A 20 -9.70 6.23 19.47
C ASP A 20 -10.01 5.07 18.50
N LEU A 21 -9.00 4.63 17.72
CA LEU A 21 -9.16 3.56 16.73
C LEU A 21 -8.51 2.25 17.16
N SER A 22 -8.25 2.06 18.45
CA SER A 22 -7.60 0.85 18.99
C SER A 22 -8.31 -0.45 18.56
N ILE A 23 -9.63 -0.42 18.34
CA ILE A 23 -10.43 -1.55 17.88
C ILE A 23 -10.06 -2.02 16.45
N LEU A 24 -9.57 -1.11 15.61
CA LEU A 24 -9.11 -1.42 14.25
C LEU A 24 -7.72 -2.06 14.26
N PHE A 25 -6.96 -1.80 15.32
CA PHE A 25 -5.60 -2.26 15.46
C PHE A 25 -5.58 -3.51 16.35
N LYS A 26 -5.91 -4.65 15.77
CA LYS A 26 -5.82 -5.95 16.44
C LYS A 26 -4.34 -6.35 16.50
N ASN A 27 -3.79 -6.47 17.73
CA ASN A 27 -2.44 -6.93 18.07
C ASN A 27 -1.30 -5.90 17.93
N ASN A 28 -0.13 -6.26 18.45
CA ASN A 28 1.03 -5.40 18.68
C ASN A 28 1.86 -5.06 17.42
N ASP A 29 1.51 -5.61 16.25
CA ASP A 29 2.30 -5.50 15.00
C ASP A 29 1.88 -4.26 14.19
N LYS A 30 1.94 -3.08 14.81
CA LYS A 30 1.54 -1.81 14.16
C LYS A 30 2.76 -1.01 13.78
N HIS A 31 2.81 -0.57 12.55
CA HIS A 31 3.84 0.32 12.05
C HIS A 31 3.19 1.59 11.51
N SER A 32 3.61 2.74 11.99
CA SER A 32 3.21 4.05 11.45
C SER A 32 4.30 4.59 10.53
N PHE A 33 3.86 5.19 9.45
CA PHE A 33 4.70 5.84 8.46
C PHE A 33 4.12 7.22 8.19
N GLU A 34 4.96 8.24 8.13
CA GLU A 34 4.58 9.60 7.81
C GLU A 34 4.99 9.95 6.38
N GLU A 35 4.24 10.86 5.76
CA GLU A 35 4.53 11.39 4.43
C GLU A 35 4.81 10.29 3.38
N VAL A 36 3.92 9.29 3.32
CA VAL A 36 4.08 8.13 2.44
C VAL A 36 3.79 8.50 0.99
N PRO A 37 4.81 8.47 0.11
CA PRO A 37 4.62 8.78 -1.30
C PRO A 37 3.88 7.65 -2.03
N HIS A 38 3.00 8.03 -2.95
CA HIS A 38 2.28 7.11 -3.84
C HIS A 38 2.02 7.75 -5.22
N ALA A 39 1.44 7.01 -6.15
CA ALA A 39 1.26 7.47 -7.54
C ALA A 39 0.45 8.76 -7.68
N SER A 40 -0.43 9.08 -6.72
CA SER A 40 -1.33 10.24 -6.77
C SER A 40 -0.93 11.38 -5.81
N GLY A 41 0.19 11.25 -5.09
CA GLY A 41 0.65 12.26 -4.13
C GLY A 41 1.37 11.68 -2.92
N ILE A 42 1.17 12.33 -1.79
CA ILE A 42 1.73 11.93 -0.49
C ILE A 42 0.55 11.82 0.48
N THR A 43 0.50 10.74 1.27
CA THR A 43 -0.44 10.58 2.37
C THR A 43 0.24 10.94 3.68
N ASP A 44 -0.43 11.75 4.49
CA ASP A 44 0.16 12.35 5.70
C ASP A 44 0.56 11.28 6.74
N ILE A 45 -0.34 10.32 7.02
CA ILE A 45 -0.04 9.18 7.92
C ILE A 45 -0.59 7.89 7.31
N VAL A 46 0.23 6.83 7.35
CA VAL A 46 -0.20 5.46 7.02
C VAL A 46 0.11 4.55 8.20
N ILE A 47 -0.90 3.84 8.70
CA ILE A 47 -0.71 2.79 9.71
C ILE A 47 -0.96 1.45 9.05
N ALA A 48 -0.02 0.53 9.23
CA ALA A 48 -0.10 -0.82 8.69
C ALA A 48 -0.04 -1.87 9.81
N ASN A 49 -0.95 -2.84 9.76
CA ASN A 49 -0.83 -4.05 10.56
C ASN A 49 0.12 -5.00 9.82
N VAL A 50 1.25 -5.30 10.44
CA VAL A 50 2.28 -6.16 9.87
C VAL A 50 2.34 -7.47 10.65
N SER A 51 2.43 -8.59 9.95
CA SER A 51 2.70 -9.88 10.57
C SER A 51 4.20 -10.13 10.58
N ASP A 52 4.83 -9.98 11.72
CA ASP A 52 6.27 -10.19 11.90
C ASP A 52 6.68 -11.61 11.49
N ARG A 53 5.86 -12.61 11.82
CA ARG A 53 6.09 -13.99 11.39
C ARG A 53 6.24 -14.11 9.86
N TYR A 54 5.39 -13.44 9.08
CA TYR A 54 5.49 -13.49 7.61
C TYR A 54 6.57 -12.57 7.07
N LEU A 55 6.88 -11.48 7.76
CA LEU A 55 7.98 -10.59 7.42
C LEU A 55 9.32 -11.31 7.62
N ILE A 56 9.55 -11.91 8.79
CA ILE A 56 10.74 -12.70 9.11
C ILE A 56 10.90 -13.83 8.09
N LYS A 57 9.85 -14.61 7.85
CA LYS A 57 9.89 -15.67 6.84
C LYS A 57 10.30 -15.15 5.46
N ARG A 58 9.81 -13.99 5.05
CA ARG A 58 10.18 -13.37 3.78
C ARG A 58 11.67 -12.99 3.75
N MET A 59 12.15 -12.38 4.82
CA MET A 59 13.51 -11.83 4.89
C MET A 59 14.56 -12.93 5.12
N GLU A 60 14.30 -13.82 6.05
CA GLU A 60 15.27 -14.81 6.52
C GLU A 60 15.23 -16.12 5.71
N ASP A 61 14.03 -16.71 5.56
CA ASP A 61 13.89 -18.01 4.88
C ASP A 61 13.97 -17.86 3.35
N LEU A 62 13.24 -16.88 2.80
CA LEU A 62 13.11 -16.71 1.35
C LEU A 62 14.13 -15.73 0.77
N LYS A 63 14.87 -15.00 1.59
CA LYS A 63 15.85 -13.97 1.18
C LYS A 63 15.28 -12.93 0.21
N LEU A 64 13.97 -12.61 0.31
CA LEU A 64 13.26 -11.66 -0.54
C LEU A 64 13.32 -10.24 0.05
N GLU A 65 14.50 -9.68 0.18
CA GLU A 65 14.74 -8.37 0.80
C GLU A 65 14.18 -7.22 -0.04
N THR A 66 14.29 -7.32 -1.37
CA THR A 66 13.87 -6.26 -2.28
C THR A 66 12.38 -6.33 -2.58
N GLY A 67 11.65 -5.25 -2.30
CA GLY A 67 10.23 -5.12 -2.67
C GLY A 67 10.03 -4.91 -4.18
N ILE A 68 8.90 -5.35 -4.72
CA ILE A 68 8.52 -5.10 -6.12
C ILE A 68 7.87 -3.71 -6.21
N LEU A 69 8.65 -2.71 -6.60
CA LEU A 69 8.22 -1.30 -6.64
C LEU A 69 7.68 -0.85 -8.00
N HIS A 70 7.90 -1.63 -9.07
CA HIS A 70 7.45 -1.29 -10.43
C HIS A 70 6.12 -1.97 -10.75
N ASP A 71 5.10 -1.20 -11.09
CA ASP A 71 3.74 -1.70 -11.38
C ASP A 71 3.72 -2.81 -12.42
N SER A 72 4.45 -2.66 -13.53
CA SER A 72 4.50 -3.69 -14.59
C SER A 72 5.13 -5.00 -14.11
N ILE A 73 6.14 -4.94 -13.23
CA ILE A 73 6.77 -6.11 -12.63
C ILE A 73 5.83 -6.74 -11.59
N LEU A 74 5.16 -5.91 -10.80
CA LEU A 74 4.17 -6.37 -9.83
C LEU A 74 3.00 -7.09 -10.52
N GLN A 75 2.44 -6.52 -11.60
CA GLN A 75 1.39 -7.15 -12.39
C GLN A 75 1.83 -8.49 -12.96
N LEU A 76 3.05 -8.55 -13.50
CA LEU A 76 3.65 -9.82 -13.99
C LEU A 76 3.76 -10.84 -12.86
N TYR A 77 4.26 -10.44 -11.69
CA TYR A 77 4.39 -11.33 -10.54
C TYR A 77 3.02 -11.82 -10.04
N VAL A 78 2.01 -10.94 -9.95
CA VAL A 78 0.65 -11.33 -9.55
C VAL A 78 0.05 -12.35 -10.51
N LEU A 79 0.22 -12.16 -11.82
CA LEU A 79 -0.23 -13.13 -12.82
C LEU A 79 0.47 -14.47 -12.66
N LEU A 80 1.80 -14.46 -12.55
CA LEU A 80 2.60 -15.68 -12.39
C LEU A 80 2.24 -16.42 -11.09
N ARG A 81 1.98 -15.68 -10.01
CA ARG A 81 1.54 -16.27 -8.73
C ARG A 81 0.22 -17.00 -8.85
N ARG A 82 -0.69 -16.52 -9.69
CA ARG A 82 -1.99 -17.15 -9.93
C ARG A 82 -1.84 -18.47 -10.69
N GLU A 83 -1.01 -18.46 -11.72
CA GLU A 83 -0.86 -19.58 -12.66
C GLU A 83 0.21 -20.61 -12.23
N LYS A 84 1.04 -20.27 -11.22
CA LYS A 84 2.20 -21.02 -10.69
C LYS A 84 3.30 -21.27 -11.72
N GLN A 85 2.96 -21.77 -12.91
CA GLN A 85 3.89 -22.01 -14.01
C GLN A 85 3.28 -21.50 -15.33
N LEU A 86 4.05 -20.79 -16.14
CA LEU A 86 3.62 -20.28 -17.44
C LEU A 86 4.72 -20.37 -18.49
N LYS A 87 4.31 -20.60 -19.74
CA LYS A 87 5.20 -20.43 -20.89
C LYS A 87 5.36 -18.95 -21.21
N ILE A 88 6.59 -18.49 -21.49
CA ILE A 88 6.89 -17.09 -21.83
C ILE A 88 6.02 -16.60 -23.00
N LYS A 89 5.77 -17.45 -24.00
CA LYS A 89 4.88 -17.15 -25.14
C LYS A 89 3.43 -16.83 -24.72
N THR A 90 2.94 -17.39 -23.62
CA THR A 90 1.58 -17.12 -23.13
C THR A 90 1.47 -15.73 -22.50
N LEU A 91 2.56 -15.24 -21.93
CA LEU A 91 2.59 -13.89 -21.31
C LEU A 91 2.41 -12.77 -22.34
N THR A 92 2.88 -12.96 -23.57
CA THR A 92 2.76 -11.94 -24.61
C THR A 92 1.30 -11.63 -24.97
N LYS A 93 0.38 -12.60 -24.81
CA LYS A 93 -1.06 -12.39 -25.00
C LYS A 93 -1.68 -11.49 -23.93
N ASN A 94 -1.19 -11.57 -22.70
CA ASN A 94 -1.75 -10.85 -21.56
C ASN A 94 -1.20 -9.41 -21.40
N PHE A 95 0.03 -9.17 -21.87
CA PHE A 95 0.72 -7.88 -21.75
C PHE A 95 0.86 -7.13 -23.09
N GLY A 96 0.09 -7.55 -24.09
CA GLY A 96 0.30 -7.05 -25.45
C GLY A 96 1.70 -7.41 -25.98
N ASN A 97 2.04 -6.97 -27.17
CA ASN A 97 3.30 -7.32 -27.84
C ASN A 97 4.57 -6.71 -27.22
N ASN A 98 4.54 -6.28 -25.96
CA ASN A 98 5.68 -5.64 -25.32
C ASN A 98 6.63 -6.68 -24.69
N TYR A 99 7.14 -7.58 -25.54
CA TYR A 99 8.04 -8.66 -25.15
C TYR A 99 9.28 -8.19 -24.37
N LYS A 100 9.82 -7.00 -24.69
CA LYS A 100 10.98 -6.44 -23.99
C LYS A 100 10.68 -6.12 -22.51
N VAL A 101 9.48 -5.61 -22.21
CA VAL A 101 9.06 -5.31 -20.83
C VAL A 101 8.88 -6.59 -20.03
N ILE A 102 8.25 -7.61 -20.64
CA ILE A 102 8.09 -8.94 -20.03
C ILE A 102 9.45 -9.54 -19.68
N LEU A 103 10.38 -9.59 -20.63
CA LEU A 103 11.72 -10.15 -20.39
C LEU A 103 12.48 -9.38 -19.31
N LYS A 104 12.38 -8.03 -19.30
CA LYS A 104 12.99 -7.21 -18.26
C LYS A 104 12.41 -7.55 -16.89
N GLY A 105 11.08 -7.71 -16.80
CA GLY A 105 10.40 -8.10 -15.57
C GLY A 105 10.80 -9.50 -15.09
N ILE A 106 10.85 -10.49 -15.98
CA ILE A 106 11.29 -11.86 -15.67
C ILE A 106 12.72 -11.84 -15.12
N ARG A 107 13.65 -11.17 -15.80
CA ARG A 107 15.05 -11.06 -15.35
C ARG A 107 15.16 -10.41 -13.98
N TRP A 108 14.37 -9.35 -13.76
CA TRP A 108 14.36 -8.66 -12.46
C TRP A 108 13.84 -9.58 -11.35
N LEU A 109 12.71 -10.25 -11.57
CA LEU A 109 12.11 -11.19 -10.61
C LEU A 109 13.03 -12.38 -10.30
N SER A 110 13.67 -12.95 -11.33
CA SER A 110 14.64 -14.03 -11.16
C SER A 110 15.87 -13.59 -10.38
N LYS A 111 16.44 -12.44 -10.73
CA LYS A 111 17.59 -11.87 -10.01
C LYS A 111 17.33 -11.68 -8.51
N HIS A 112 16.09 -11.36 -8.15
CA HIS A 112 15.68 -11.12 -6.76
C HIS A 112 14.99 -12.33 -6.10
N GLY A 113 15.13 -13.55 -6.68
CA GLY A 113 14.69 -14.79 -6.06
C GLY A 113 13.18 -15.04 -6.06
N TYR A 114 12.40 -14.27 -6.81
CA TYR A 114 10.95 -14.45 -6.88
C TYR A 114 10.50 -15.60 -7.80
N LEU A 115 11.31 -15.92 -8.79
CA LEU A 115 11.00 -16.97 -9.78
C LEU A 115 12.26 -17.59 -10.36
N ASP A 116 12.10 -18.79 -10.92
CA ASP A 116 13.06 -19.46 -11.80
C ASP A 116 12.53 -19.51 -13.23
N HIS A 117 13.42 -19.55 -14.20
CA HIS A 117 13.08 -19.75 -15.60
C HIS A 117 14.17 -20.53 -16.34
N ASN A 118 13.76 -21.38 -17.24
CA ASN A 118 14.64 -22.18 -18.10
C ASN A 118 14.68 -21.69 -19.56
N GLY A 119 14.25 -20.46 -19.83
CA GLY A 119 14.17 -19.87 -21.18
C GLY A 119 12.82 -20.05 -21.87
N GLU A 120 12.04 -21.10 -21.57
CA GLU A 120 10.71 -21.34 -22.15
C GLU A 120 9.59 -21.21 -21.13
N THR A 121 9.81 -21.71 -19.93
CA THR A 121 8.86 -21.72 -18.82
C THR A 121 9.37 -20.90 -17.65
N ILE A 122 8.43 -20.33 -16.93
CA ILE A 122 8.65 -19.55 -15.72
C ILE A 122 7.88 -20.22 -14.61
N GLU A 123 8.53 -20.39 -13.48
CA GLU A 123 7.94 -20.95 -12.28
C GLU A 123 8.19 -20.01 -11.09
N ILE A 124 7.16 -19.78 -10.27
CA ILE A 124 7.33 -19.07 -9.02
C ILE A 124 7.93 -20.00 -7.98
N THR A 125 9.16 -19.74 -7.59
CA THR A 125 9.87 -20.49 -6.54
C THR A 125 9.48 -20.02 -5.15
N ASN A 126 9.23 -18.73 -4.99
CA ASN A 126 8.97 -18.10 -3.69
C ASN A 126 7.67 -17.30 -3.66
N ALA A 127 6.55 -18.01 -3.45
CA ALA A 127 5.27 -17.39 -3.14
C ALA A 127 5.21 -17.00 -1.65
N PHE A 128 5.63 -15.79 -1.30
CA PHE A 128 5.50 -15.33 0.07
C PHE A 128 4.05 -14.95 0.40
N ARG A 129 3.65 -15.15 1.64
CA ARG A 129 2.37 -14.63 2.14
C ARG A 129 2.47 -13.14 2.37
N LYS A 130 1.34 -12.45 2.15
CA LYS A 130 1.24 -11.02 2.45
C LYS A 130 1.52 -10.78 3.93
N HIS A 131 2.57 -10.01 4.24
CA HIS A 131 2.94 -9.68 5.63
C HIS A 131 2.18 -8.44 6.12
N VAL A 132 1.81 -7.52 5.24
CA VAL A 132 0.90 -6.41 5.56
C VAL A 132 -0.53 -6.92 5.41
N THR A 133 -1.30 -6.95 6.49
CA THR A 133 -2.67 -7.48 6.52
C THR A 133 -3.70 -6.40 6.26
N ASN A 134 -3.57 -5.27 6.96
CA ASN A 134 -4.42 -4.10 6.80
C ASN A 134 -3.58 -2.84 6.74
N THR A 135 -4.07 -1.86 5.99
CA THR A 135 -3.44 -0.55 5.84
C THR A 135 -4.52 0.52 6.01
N TYR A 136 -4.24 1.52 6.80
CA TYR A 136 -5.11 2.65 7.14
C TYR A 136 -4.41 3.94 6.73
N ALA A 137 -5.04 4.74 5.89
CA ALA A 137 -4.51 6.01 5.42
C ALA A 137 -5.25 7.18 6.08
N PHE A 138 -4.53 8.18 6.51
CA PHE A 138 -5.06 9.36 7.17
C PHE A 138 -4.57 10.61 6.45
N GLU A 139 -5.50 11.45 6.03
CA GLU A 139 -5.24 12.76 5.45
C GLU A 139 -5.62 13.84 6.44
N LEU A 140 -4.70 14.75 6.71
CA LEU A 140 -4.85 15.80 7.70
C LEU A 140 -4.94 17.16 7.02
N LYS A 141 -5.92 17.95 7.38
CA LYS A 141 -6.04 19.33 6.90
C LYS A 141 -6.63 20.24 7.96
N LEU A 142 -6.10 21.44 8.11
CA LEU A 142 -6.67 22.43 9.01
C LEU A 142 -8.05 22.88 8.49
N LYS A 143 -8.17 23.25 7.23
CA LYS A 143 -9.36 23.95 6.69
C LYS A 143 -9.97 23.30 5.46
N ASN A 144 -9.19 22.70 4.58
CA ASN A 144 -9.63 22.27 3.25
C ASN A 144 -10.10 20.82 3.22
N TRP A 145 -11.26 20.55 3.81
CA TRP A 145 -11.85 19.21 3.86
C TRP A 145 -12.09 18.58 2.47
N LYS A 146 -12.40 19.38 1.43
CA LYS A 146 -12.59 18.84 0.07
C LYS A 146 -11.30 18.30 -0.51
N ARG A 147 -10.18 18.98 -0.25
CA ARG A 147 -8.86 18.50 -0.66
C ARG A 147 -8.48 17.23 0.11
N ALA A 148 -8.69 17.20 1.42
CA ALA A 148 -8.45 16.02 2.24
C ALA A 148 -9.28 14.81 1.76
N LEU A 149 -10.56 15.01 1.48
CA LEU A 149 -11.42 13.96 0.95
C LEU A 149 -10.90 13.42 -0.41
N LYS A 150 -10.49 14.31 -1.33
CA LYS A 150 -9.90 13.90 -2.61
C LYS A 150 -8.62 13.08 -2.44
N GLN A 151 -7.74 13.48 -1.52
CA GLN A 151 -6.51 12.75 -1.22
C GLN A 151 -6.82 11.39 -0.56
N ALA A 152 -7.75 11.33 0.40
CA ALA A 152 -8.20 10.09 0.99
C ALA A 152 -8.77 9.11 -0.05
N PHE A 153 -9.53 9.58 -1.04
CA PHE A 153 -9.98 8.74 -2.16
C PHE A 153 -8.82 8.19 -2.99
N ALA A 154 -7.77 8.95 -3.22
CA ALA A 154 -6.59 8.47 -3.93
C ALA A 154 -5.89 7.33 -3.18
N ALA A 155 -5.91 7.33 -1.84
CA ALA A 155 -5.34 6.29 -1.01
C ALA A 155 -6.06 4.94 -1.08
N LYS A 156 -7.28 4.86 -1.66
CA LYS A 156 -8.00 3.59 -1.89
C LYS A 156 -7.21 2.56 -2.69
N SER A 157 -6.26 3.00 -3.51
CA SER A 157 -5.44 2.10 -4.33
C SER A 157 -4.52 1.19 -3.50
N TYR A 158 -4.18 1.57 -2.27
CA TYR A 158 -3.24 0.82 -1.42
C TYR A 158 -3.69 0.64 0.03
N SER A 159 -4.73 1.33 0.49
CA SER A 159 -5.23 1.22 1.87
C SER A 159 -6.62 0.58 1.94
N ASN A 160 -6.89 -0.11 3.04
CA ASN A 160 -8.17 -0.77 3.31
C ASN A 160 -9.23 0.23 3.77
N LEU A 161 -8.84 1.18 4.61
CA LEU A 161 -9.70 2.26 5.07
C LEU A 161 -8.96 3.59 4.96
N GLN A 162 -9.71 4.64 4.69
CA GLN A 162 -9.21 5.99 4.56
C GLN A 162 -9.95 6.88 5.55
N PHE A 163 -9.21 7.74 6.20
CA PHE A 163 -9.71 8.70 7.17
C PHE A 163 -9.30 10.11 6.79
N VAL A 164 -10.14 11.05 7.15
CA VAL A 164 -9.85 12.48 7.07
C VAL A 164 -9.88 13.04 8.49
N ILE A 165 -8.83 13.69 8.89
CA ILE A 165 -8.71 14.38 10.17
C ILE A 165 -8.71 15.88 9.90
N LEU A 166 -9.60 16.57 10.53
CA LEU A 166 -9.77 18.02 10.39
C LEU A 166 -9.63 18.69 11.75
N ASP A 167 -9.12 19.91 11.74
CA ASP A 167 -9.19 20.77 12.90
C ASP A 167 -10.67 21.04 13.27
N ASP A 168 -11.00 20.94 14.56
CA ASP A 168 -12.36 21.07 15.08
C ASP A 168 -13.00 22.42 14.75
N ASP A 169 -12.21 23.48 14.73
CA ASP A 169 -12.68 24.82 14.35
C ASP A 169 -13.22 24.87 12.89
N PHE A 170 -12.84 23.94 12.03
CA PHE A 170 -13.19 23.90 10.60
C PHE A 170 -13.95 22.64 10.15
N VAL A 171 -14.32 21.75 11.07
CA VAL A 171 -14.94 20.45 10.75
C VAL A 171 -16.40 20.57 10.28
N ASN A 172 -17.15 21.58 10.72
CA ASN A 172 -18.60 21.70 10.47
C ASN A 172 -19.02 21.54 9.00
N PRO A 173 -18.36 22.17 8.01
CA PRO A 173 -18.73 21.99 6.61
C PRO A 173 -18.54 20.55 6.11
N ALA A 174 -17.59 19.81 6.65
CA ALA A 174 -17.38 18.40 6.33
C ALA A 174 -18.50 17.53 6.93
N VAL A 175 -18.87 17.77 8.18
CA VAL A 175 -19.97 17.07 8.86
C VAL A 175 -21.30 17.25 8.14
N GLN A 176 -21.61 18.46 7.66
CA GLN A 176 -22.80 18.74 6.84
C GLN A 176 -22.81 17.96 5.51
N ASN A 177 -21.65 17.57 5.01
CA ASN A 177 -21.48 16.81 3.77
C ASN A 177 -21.01 15.37 4.01
N LYS A 178 -21.30 14.79 5.19
CA LYS A 178 -20.83 13.45 5.60
C LYS A 178 -21.16 12.32 4.62
N ASN A 179 -22.22 12.44 3.85
CA ASN A 179 -22.62 11.49 2.81
C ASN A 179 -21.57 11.33 1.69
N LEU A 180 -20.66 12.29 1.52
CA LEU A 180 -19.57 12.21 0.55
C LEU A 180 -18.42 11.31 1.05
N PHE A 181 -18.32 11.06 2.35
CA PHE A 181 -17.27 10.24 2.97
C PHE A 181 -17.61 8.75 3.02
N SER A 182 -18.82 8.35 2.69
CA SER A 182 -19.31 6.96 2.75
C SER A 182 -19.41 6.27 1.38
N LYS A 183 -18.76 6.81 0.36
CA LYS A 183 -18.67 6.23 -1.00
C LYS A 183 -17.32 5.55 -1.16
#